data_cc0f3ab689bc825d47a499cdd45d986c
#
_entry.id   cc0f3ab689bc825d47a499cdd45d986c
#
_cell.length_a   1.000
_cell.length_b   1.000
_cell.length_c   1.000
_cell.angle_alpha   90.00
_cell.angle_beta   90.00
_cell.angle_gamma   90.00
#
_symmetry.space_group_name_H-M   'P 1'
#
loop_
_entity.id
_entity.type
_entity.pdbx_description
1 polymer ?
#
loop_
_entity_poly.entity_id
_entity_poly.type
_entity_poly.pdbx_seq_one_letter_code
_entity_poly.pdbx_strand_id
1 'polypeptide(L)'
;MKSVYKIPEKIKGLSDKRKRRSIPLFNIVMPALLFLMLQYESFHTVFSAPESMGKRLKNCIHGKIPRIDVVRDLLTQIDPDEIREIHDQTIDIIKSNRVFREGTIGGYVVAGIDGVELFSSTKKSCLDCLNRKNRAGETEYFHRSVVCMTVGKRHM
;
A
#
# COMPACT_ATOMS: atom_id res chain seq x y z
N MET A 1 -24.01 -0.55 -2.12
CA MET A 1 -23.17 -0.31 -3.33
C MET A 1 -22.24 -1.49 -3.48
N LYS A 2 -22.38 -2.30 -4.53
CA LYS A 2 -21.38 -3.34 -4.86
C LYS A 2 -20.11 -2.58 -5.27
N SER A 3 -19.00 -2.83 -4.58
CA SER A 3 -17.72 -2.22 -4.92
C SER A 3 -17.33 -2.65 -6.33
N VAL A 4 -17.22 -1.70 -7.26
CA VAL A 4 -16.85 -1.96 -8.66
C VAL A 4 -15.50 -2.68 -8.75
N TYR A 5 -14.59 -2.36 -7.84
CA TYR A 5 -13.22 -2.89 -7.84
C TYR A 5 -13.07 -4.23 -7.10
N LYS A 6 -14.06 -4.64 -6.32
CA LYS A 6 -14.05 -5.90 -5.53
C LYS A 6 -12.78 -6.09 -4.68
N ILE A 7 -12.15 -5.00 -4.24
CA ILE A 7 -10.90 -5.05 -3.44
C ILE A 7 -11.06 -5.91 -2.18
N PRO A 8 -12.16 -5.80 -1.40
CA PRO A 8 -12.35 -6.64 -0.23
C PRO A 8 -12.36 -8.15 -0.55
N GLU A 9 -12.99 -8.54 -1.65
CA GLU A 9 -13.06 -9.94 -2.10
C GLU A 9 -11.68 -10.44 -2.53
N LYS A 10 -10.93 -9.62 -3.27
CA LYS A 10 -9.57 -9.95 -3.71
C LYS A 10 -8.61 -10.11 -2.52
N ILE A 11 -8.67 -9.22 -1.53
CA ILE A 11 -7.87 -9.33 -0.30
C ILE A 11 -8.21 -10.62 0.48
N LYS A 12 -9.47 -11.04 0.50
CA LYS A 12 -9.87 -12.32 1.14
C LYS A 12 -9.31 -13.54 0.42
N GLY A 13 -8.98 -13.41 -0.87
CA GLY A 13 -8.38 -14.47 -1.68
C GLY A 13 -6.87 -14.63 -1.51
N LEU A 14 -6.19 -13.71 -0.81
CA LEU A 14 -4.75 -13.80 -0.59
C LEU A 14 -4.35 -15.03 0.23
N SER A 15 -3.19 -15.60 -0.09
CA SER A 15 -2.62 -16.74 0.61
C SER A 15 -2.15 -16.36 2.02
N ASP A 16 -2.62 -17.07 3.02
CA ASP A 16 -2.21 -16.87 4.41
C ASP A 16 -1.19 -17.94 4.83
N LYS A 17 0.09 -17.58 4.79
CA LYS A 17 1.22 -18.47 5.13
C LYS A 17 1.52 -18.53 6.63
N ARG A 18 0.74 -17.82 7.48
CA ARG A 18 0.97 -17.79 8.93
C ARG A 18 0.64 -19.11 9.61
N LYS A 19 1.49 -19.52 10.55
CA LYS A 19 1.26 -20.73 11.38
C LYS A 19 0.06 -20.56 12.32
N ARG A 20 -0.16 -19.36 12.86
CA ARG A 20 -1.29 -19.03 13.76
C ARG A 20 -2.19 -17.99 13.10
N ARG A 21 -3.44 -18.35 12.84
CA ARG A 21 -4.43 -17.52 12.12
C ARG A 21 -5.54 -17.03 13.06
N SER A 22 -5.17 -16.53 14.25
CA SER A 22 -6.14 -16.04 15.24
C SER A 22 -6.93 -14.82 14.78
N ILE A 23 -6.38 -14.05 13.85
CA ILE A 23 -7.05 -12.90 13.22
C ILE A 23 -7.11 -13.18 11.72
N PRO A 24 -8.29 -13.08 11.07
CA PRO A 24 -8.40 -13.25 9.63
C PRO A 24 -7.44 -12.32 8.85
N LEU A 25 -6.85 -12.81 7.78
CA LEU A 25 -5.91 -12.04 6.94
C LEU A 25 -6.51 -10.72 6.48
N PHE A 26 -7.77 -10.74 6.05
CA PHE A 26 -8.51 -9.54 5.65
C PHE A 26 -8.51 -8.44 6.73
N ASN A 27 -8.67 -8.82 8.01
CA ASN A 27 -8.69 -7.88 9.14
C ASN A 27 -7.31 -7.29 9.46
N ILE A 28 -6.26 -7.74 8.80
CA ILE A 28 -4.90 -7.21 8.92
C ILE A 28 -4.54 -6.38 7.68
N VAL A 29 -4.77 -6.93 6.50
CA VAL A 29 -4.42 -6.27 5.23
C VAL A 29 -5.30 -5.05 4.96
N MET A 30 -6.60 -5.15 5.21
CA MET A 30 -7.53 -4.05 4.94
C MET A 30 -7.22 -2.78 5.76
N PRO A 31 -6.94 -2.85 7.08
CA PRO A 31 -6.48 -1.69 7.84
C PRO A 31 -5.15 -1.13 7.33
N ALA A 32 -4.20 -1.99 6.94
CA ALA A 32 -2.92 -1.55 6.41
C ALA A 32 -3.10 -0.79 5.08
N LEU A 33 -3.97 -1.29 4.19
CA LEU A 33 -4.32 -0.62 2.94
C LEU A 33 -4.98 0.74 3.20
N LEU A 34 -5.98 0.79 4.08
CA LEU A 34 -6.65 2.03 4.45
C LEU A 34 -5.68 3.05 5.06
N PHE A 35 -4.73 2.58 5.87
CA PHE A 35 -3.66 3.40 6.41
C PHE A 35 -2.85 4.09 5.31
N LEU A 36 -2.40 3.34 4.31
CA LEU A 36 -1.63 3.87 3.18
C LEU A 36 -2.48 4.83 2.33
N MET A 37 -3.74 4.51 2.08
CA MET A 37 -4.65 5.36 1.31
C MET A 37 -4.98 6.70 2.00
N LEU A 38 -5.05 6.69 3.34
CA LEU A 38 -5.33 7.89 4.13
C LEU A 38 -4.06 8.69 4.45
N GLN A 39 -2.90 8.26 3.97
CA GLN A 39 -1.61 8.93 4.12
C GLN A 39 -1.21 9.23 5.58
N TYR A 40 -1.52 8.33 6.49
CA TYR A 40 -1.06 8.46 7.87
C TYR A 40 0.46 8.30 7.96
N GLU A 41 1.10 9.15 8.74
CA GLU A 41 2.56 9.18 8.88
C GLU A 41 3.14 7.91 9.56
N SER A 42 2.38 7.26 10.42
CA SER A 42 2.86 6.04 11.09
C SER A 42 1.73 5.07 11.43
N PHE A 43 2.02 3.78 11.37
CA PHE A 43 1.11 2.72 11.81
C PHE A 43 0.72 2.88 13.29
N HIS A 44 1.63 3.38 14.12
CA HIS A 44 1.34 3.64 15.53
C HIS A 44 0.21 4.65 15.69
N THR A 45 0.17 5.70 14.88
CA THR A 45 -0.87 6.73 14.90
C THR A 45 -2.26 6.14 14.64
N VAL A 46 -2.38 5.19 13.69
CA VAL A 46 -3.68 4.53 13.39
C VAL A 46 -4.15 3.68 14.55
N PHE A 47 -3.25 2.92 15.17
CA PHE A 47 -3.62 2.02 16.27
C PHE A 47 -3.81 2.75 17.60
N SER A 48 -3.26 3.97 17.73
CA SER A 48 -3.45 4.89 18.84
C SER A 48 -4.52 5.96 18.55
N ALA A 49 -5.18 5.87 17.39
CA ALA A 49 -6.15 6.87 16.95
C ALA A 49 -7.35 6.98 17.90
N PRO A 50 -7.99 8.17 17.96
CA PRO A 50 -9.16 8.38 18.79
C PRO A 50 -10.24 7.31 18.57
N GLU A 51 -11.01 7.01 19.61
CA GLU A 51 -12.07 5.98 19.58
C GLU A 51 -13.03 6.07 18.38
N SER A 52 -13.31 7.28 17.91
CA SER A 52 -14.12 7.53 16.71
C SER A 52 -13.55 6.89 15.45
N MET A 53 -12.23 6.89 15.31
CA MET A 53 -11.54 6.28 14.19
C MET A 53 -11.45 4.75 14.33
N GLY A 54 -11.25 4.27 15.57
CA GLY A 54 -11.31 2.85 15.89
C GLY A 54 -12.67 2.23 15.59
N LYS A 55 -13.78 2.94 15.86
CA LYS A 55 -15.15 2.49 15.52
C LYS A 55 -15.34 2.38 14.00
N ARG A 56 -14.91 3.36 13.21
CA ARG A 56 -15.00 3.34 11.75
C ARG A 56 -14.21 2.18 11.15
N LEU A 57 -12.99 1.97 11.63
CA LEU A 57 -12.15 0.88 11.18
C LEU A 57 -12.75 -0.48 11.56
N LYS A 58 -13.28 -0.63 12.79
CA LYS A 58 -14.00 -1.82 13.22
C LYS A 58 -15.20 -2.14 12.33
N ASN A 59 -15.95 -1.12 11.92
CA ASN A 59 -17.08 -1.30 11.01
C ASN A 59 -16.65 -1.79 9.61
N CYS A 60 -15.47 -1.38 9.14
CA CYS A 60 -14.93 -1.85 7.87
C CYS A 60 -14.42 -3.29 7.92
N ILE A 61 -13.85 -3.73 9.03
CA ILE A 61 -13.19 -5.04 9.15
C ILE A 61 -14.02 -6.07 9.91
N HIS A 62 -15.14 -5.68 10.51
CA HIS A 62 -16.04 -6.56 11.28
C HIS A 62 -15.32 -7.42 12.34
N GLY A 63 -14.38 -6.83 13.10
CA GLY A 63 -13.67 -7.61 14.09
C GLY A 63 -12.63 -6.83 14.89
N LYS A 64 -11.74 -7.60 15.54
CA LYS A 64 -10.67 -7.05 16.35
C LYS A 64 -9.60 -6.39 15.48
N ILE A 65 -9.24 -5.15 15.82
CA ILE A 65 -8.11 -4.46 15.19
C ILE A 65 -6.81 -5.17 15.62
N PRO A 66 -5.95 -5.58 14.68
CA PRO A 66 -4.69 -6.26 15.01
C PRO A 66 -3.72 -5.30 15.69
N ARG A 67 -2.80 -5.84 16.48
CA ARG A 67 -1.64 -5.07 16.98
C ARG A 67 -0.66 -4.84 15.83
N ILE A 68 0.11 -3.75 15.91
CA ILE A 68 1.08 -3.36 14.89
C ILE A 68 2.09 -4.48 14.56
N ASP A 69 2.52 -5.23 15.57
CA ASP A 69 3.45 -6.35 15.39
C ASP A 69 2.86 -7.43 14.47
N VAL A 70 1.56 -7.74 14.63
CA VAL A 70 0.85 -8.70 13.80
C VAL A 70 0.76 -8.22 12.34
N VAL A 71 0.56 -6.91 12.13
CA VAL A 71 0.54 -6.31 10.79
C VAL A 71 1.92 -6.43 10.14
N ARG A 72 2.97 -6.07 10.86
CA ARG A 72 4.35 -6.14 10.37
C ARG A 72 4.73 -7.58 10.02
N ASP A 73 4.47 -8.52 10.92
CA ASP A 73 4.79 -9.94 10.70
C ASP A 73 4.05 -10.52 9.49
N LEU A 74 2.79 -10.12 9.27
CA LEU A 74 2.06 -10.54 8.09
C LEU A 74 2.66 -9.93 6.82
N LEU A 75 2.92 -8.61 6.80
CA LEU A 75 3.44 -7.93 5.62
C LEU A 75 4.80 -8.47 5.17
N THR A 76 5.60 -9.07 6.08
CA THR A 76 6.85 -9.76 5.71
C THR A 76 6.63 -11.14 5.09
N GLN A 77 5.43 -11.71 5.19
CA GLN A 77 5.11 -13.07 4.73
C GLN A 77 4.18 -13.10 3.51
N ILE A 78 3.49 -11.99 3.23
CA ILE A 78 2.65 -11.87 2.02
C ILE A 78 3.53 -11.96 0.78
N ASP A 79 3.03 -12.68 -0.22
CA ASP A 79 3.65 -12.73 -1.53
C ASP A 79 3.43 -11.40 -2.26
N PRO A 80 4.50 -10.67 -2.63
CA PRO A 80 4.36 -9.42 -3.36
C PRO A 80 3.66 -9.57 -4.70
N ASP A 81 3.79 -10.73 -5.35
CA ASP A 81 3.16 -10.98 -6.65
C ASP A 81 1.64 -11.11 -6.56
N GLU A 82 1.11 -11.68 -5.46
CA GLU A 82 -0.33 -11.68 -5.21
C GLU A 82 -0.88 -10.24 -5.04
N ILE A 83 -0.14 -9.36 -4.38
CA ILE A 83 -0.53 -7.94 -4.24
C ILE A 83 -0.44 -7.23 -5.59
N ARG A 84 0.60 -7.50 -6.39
CA ARG A 84 0.75 -6.95 -7.76
C ARG A 84 -0.42 -7.37 -8.64
N GLU A 85 -0.83 -8.62 -8.58
CA GLU A 85 -1.98 -9.13 -9.34
C GLU A 85 -3.27 -8.37 -8.97
N ILE A 86 -3.53 -8.14 -7.68
CA ILE A 86 -4.69 -7.34 -7.24
C ILE A 86 -4.63 -5.91 -7.80
N HIS A 87 -3.45 -5.30 -7.78
CA HIS A 87 -3.21 -3.97 -8.34
C HIS A 87 -3.51 -3.96 -9.84
N ASP A 88 -2.94 -4.87 -10.61
CA ASP A 88 -3.06 -4.90 -12.07
C ASP A 88 -4.51 -5.16 -12.50
N GLN A 89 -5.20 -6.09 -11.87
CA GLN A 89 -6.64 -6.31 -12.08
C GLN A 89 -7.48 -5.07 -11.75
N THR A 90 -7.06 -4.28 -10.75
CA THR A 90 -7.76 -3.04 -10.39
C THR A 90 -7.53 -1.97 -11.45
N ILE A 91 -6.29 -1.84 -11.93
CA ILE A 91 -5.95 -0.92 -13.05
C ILE A 91 -6.71 -1.30 -14.32
N ASP A 92 -6.86 -2.57 -14.64
CA ASP A 92 -7.61 -3.02 -15.82
C ASP A 92 -9.10 -2.66 -15.73
N ILE A 93 -9.70 -2.76 -14.54
CA ILE A 93 -11.08 -2.28 -14.32
C ILE A 93 -11.16 -0.76 -14.52
N ILE A 94 -10.19 0.00 -13.99
CA ILE A 94 -10.14 1.45 -14.16
C ILE A 94 -10.00 1.83 -15.65
N LYS A 95 -9.14 1.14 -16.39
CA LYS A 95 -8.97 1.33 -17.83
C LYS A 95 -10.25 1.01 -18.60
N SER A 96 -10.90 -0.13 -18.31
CA SER A 96 -12.14 -0.53 -18.98
C SER A 96 -13.29 0.44 -18.73
N ASN A 97 -13.34 1.03 -17.53
CA ASN A 97 -14.29 2.09 -17.17
C ASN A 97 -13.94 3.47 -17.75
N ARG A 98 -12.89 3.56 -18.56
CA ARG A 98 -12.45 4.78 -19.25
C ARG A 98 -12.10 5.96 -18.32
N VAL A 99 -11.81 5.70 -17.05
CA VAL A 99 -11.50 6.74 -16.04
C VAL A 99 -10.30 7.60 -16.48
N PHE A 100 -9.32 7.00 -17.16
CA PHE A 100 -8.15 7.75 -17.65
C PHE A 100 -8.43 8.67 -18.84
N ARG A 101 -9.62 8.60 -19.48
CA ARG A 101 -9.95 9.47 -20.61
C ARG A 101 -10.12 10.94 -20.22
N GLU A 102 -10.55 11.20 -19.00
CA GLU A 102 -10.72 12.57 -18.49
C GLU A 102 -9.40 13.32 -18.34
N GLY A 103 -8.28 12.60 -18.24
CA GLY A 103 -6.92 13.14 -18.10
C GLY A 103 -6.12 13.17 -19.39
N THR A 104 -6.73 12.97 -20.58
CA THR A 104 -5.99 12.96 -21.84
C THR A 104 -5.69 14.37 -22.34
N ILE A 105 -4.49 14.54 -22.91
CA ILE A 105 -4.07 15.76 -23.62
C ILE A 105 -3.89 15.38 -25.09
N GLY A 106 -4.67 15.99 -25.98
CA GLY A 106 -4.64 15.66 -27.41
C GLY A 106 -4.99 14.19 -27.71
N GLY A 107 -5.78 13.53 -26.85
CA GLY A 107 -6.13 12.11 -26.98
C GLY A 107 -5.11 11.13 -26.38
N TYR A 108 -3.98 11.60 -25.86
CA TYR A 108 -2.94 10.78 -25.25
C TYR A 108 -3.02 10.82 -23.72
N VAL A 109 -2.77 9.67 -23.10
CA VAL A 109 -2.55 9.59 -21.65
C VAL A 109 -1.13 10.08 -21.36
N VAL A 110 -1.01 11.14 -20.56
CA VAL A 110 0.28 11.67 -20.14
C VAL A 110 0.69 10.98 -18.86
N ALA A 111 1.93 10.51 -18.78
CA ALA A 111 2.50 9.90 -17.60
C ALA A 111 3.76 10.65 -17.17
N GLY A 112 3.87 10.92 -15.87
CA GLY A 112 5.08 11.39 -15.22
C GLY A 112 5.89 10.19 -14.72
N ILE A 113 7.19 10.18 -14.95
CA ILE A 113 8.12 9.17 -14.43
C ILE A 113 9.04 9.87 -13.46
N ASP A 114 9.16 9.35 -12.24
CA ASP A 114 10.01 9.90 -11.19
C ASP A 114 10.70 8.80 -10.38
N GLY A 115 11.87 9.14 -9.84
CA GLY A 115 12.63 8.26 -8.94
C GLY A 115 12.31 8.56 -7.49
N VAL A 116 11.74 7.61 -6.77
CA VAL A 116 11.38 7.74 -5.36
C VAL A 116 12.31 6.92 -4.49
N GLU A 117 12.88 7.53 -3.45
CA GLU A 117 13.63 6.82 -2.42
C GLU A 117 12.64 6.30 -1.37
N LEU A 118 12.51 4.97 -1.31
CA LEU A 118 11.51 4.31 -0.47
C LEU A 118 11.96 4.14 0.98
N PHE A 119 13.27 4.04 1.18
CA PHE A 119 13.86 3.69 2.47
C PHE A 119 15.31 4.13 2.48
N SER A 120 15.79 4.65 3.62
CA SER A 120 17.21 4.83 3.90
C SER A 120 17.53 4.48 5.34
N SER A 121 18.74 3.94 5.58
CA SER A 121 19.22 3.57 6.90
C SER A 121 20.74 3.44 6.96
N THR A 122 21.33 3.88 8.06
CA THR A 122 22.74 3.61 8.37
C THR A 122 22.95 2.29 9.12
N LYS A 123 21.86 1.67 9.59
CA LYS A 123 21.91 0.46 10.45
C LYS A 123 21.38 -0.80 9.80
N LYS A 124 20.52 -0.67 8.80
CA LYS A 124 19.85 -1.81 8.15
C LYS A 124 20.20 -1.83 6.68
N SER A 125 20.57 -2.99 6.18
CA SER A 125 20.87 -3.25 4.77
C SER A 125 20.32 -4.60 4.34
N CYS A 126 20.09 -4.77 3.06
CA CYS A 126 19.82 -6.04 2.40
C CYS A 126 20.78 -6.21 1.22
N LEU A 127 20.74 -7.36 0.55
CA LEU A 127 21.63 -7.64 -0.58
C LEU A 127 21.42 -6.70 -1.77
N ASP A 128 20.18 -6.22 -1.94
CA ASP A 128 19.78 -5.35 -3.06
C ASP A 128 19.84 -3.86 -2.71
N CYS A 129 20.35 -3.49 -1.52
CA CYS A 129 20.49 -2.10 -1.14
C CYS A 129 21.56 -1.39 -1.96
N LEU A 130 21.21 -0.24 -2.50
CA LEU A 130 22.18 0.76 -2.94
C LEU A 130 22.84 1.39 -1.71
N ASN A 131 24.04 1.95 -1.87
CA ASN A 131 24.72 2.64 -0.78
C ASN A 131 25.33 3.96 -1.25
N ARG A 132 25.45 4.90 -0.31
CA ARG A 132 26.14 6.17 -0.48
C ARG A 132 26.76 6.61 0.84
N LYS A 133 27.69 7.58 0.78
CA LYS A 133 28.16 8.31 1.98
C LYS A 133 27.19 9.44 2.29
N ASN A 134 26.72 9.50 3.54
CA ASN A 134 25.95 10.64 4.03
C ASN A 134 26.88 11.83 4.37
N ARG A 135 26.30 12.96 4.77
CA ARG A 135 27.09 14.17 5.11
C ARG A 135 28.03 13.98 6.30
N ALA A 136 27.77 13.00 7.16
CA ALA A 136 28.62 12.65 8.30
C ALA A 136 29.72 11.63 7.93
N GLY A 137 29.81 11.22 6.66
CA GLY A 137 30.77 10.23 6.18
C GLY A 137 30.40 8.77 6.45
N GLU A 138 29.22 8.51 7.04
CA GLU A 138 28.73 7.17 7.32
C GLU A 138 28.12 6.54 6.06
N THR A 139 28.19 5.20 5.96
CA THR A 139 27.54 4.47 4.87
C THR A 139 26.03 4.42 5.13
N GLU A 140 25.24 4.98 4.22
CA GLU A 140 23.80 4.94 4.21
C GLU A 140 23.34 3.99 3.11
N TYR A 141 22.49 3.03 3.47
CA TYR A 141 21.87 2.05 2.58
C TYR A 141 20.47 2.52 2.22
N PHE A 142 20.08 2.40 0.97
CA PHE A 142 18.77 2.86 0.52
C PHE A 142 18.20 2.01 -0.62
N HIS A 143 16.88 2.07 -0.76
CA HIS A 143 16.16 1.54 -1.91
C HIS A 143 15.57 2.68 -2.72
N ARG A 144 15.70 2.57 -4.04
CA ARG A 144 15.08 3.51 -4.98
C ARG A 144 14.16 2.75 -5.92
N SER A 145 13.00 3.33 -6.19
CA SER A 145 12.04 2.81 -7.17
C SER A 145 11.74 3.87 -8.22
N VAL A 146 11.41 3.43 -9.42
CA VAL A 146 10.88 4.30 -10.47
C VAL A 146 9.36 4.19 -10.43
N VAL A 147 8.70 5.32 -10.25
CA VAL A 147 7.24 5.41 -10.21
C VAL A 147 6.77 6.07 -11.49
N CYS A 148 5.79 5.44 -12.14
CA CYS A 148 5.10 6.00 -13.30
C CYS A 148 3.65 6.30 -12.90
N MET A 149 3.25 7.56 -12.97
CA MET A 149 1.91 8.00 -12.61
C MET A 149 1.26 8.74 -13.78
N THR A 150 -0.02 8.46 -14.03
CA THR A 150 -0.79 9.23 -15.00
C THR A 150 -1.05 10.64 -14.46
N VAL A 151 -0.82 11.65 -15.29
CA VAL A 151 -1.08 13.05 -14.98
C VAL A 151 -2.34 13.48 -15.71
N GLY A 152 -3.35 13.90 -14.96
CA GLY A 152 -4.63 14.33 -15.50
C GLY A 152 -5.04 15.72 -15.04
N LYS A 153 -6.05 16.32 -15.67
CA LYS A 153 -6.66 17.54 -15.16
C LYS A 153 -7.27 17.28 -13.76
N ARG A 154 -6.86 18.07 -12.78
CA ARG A 154 -7.52 18.12 -11.49
C ARG A 154 -8.91 18.73 -11.71
N HIS A 155 -9.97 17.97 -11.50
CA HIS A 155 -11.27 18.58 -11.28
C HIS A 155 -11.21 19.24 -9.89
N MET A 156 -11.22 20.59 -9.87
CA MET A 156 -11.48 21.38 -8.67
C MET A 156 -12.94 21.29 -8.31
#